data_a6498ea9160067c29e53487f6cbf39cc
#
_entry.id   a6498ea9160067c29e53487f6cbf39cc
#
_cell.length_a   1.000
_cell.length_b   1.000
_cell.length_c   1.000
_cell.angle_alpha   90.00
_cell.angle_beta   90.00
_cell.angle_gamma   90.00
#
_symmetry.space_group_name_H-M   'P 1'
#
loop_
_entity.id
_entity.type
_entity.pdbx_description
1 polymer ?
#
loop_
_entity_poly.entity_id
_entity_poly.type
_entity_poly.pdbx_seq_one_letter_code
_entity_poly.pdbx_strand_id
1 'polypeptide(L)'
;MVSDTYTIRFLLQATEATPARVTWREGVSGGFVTRVDGVDILVEEIHTRPAVRLGLRLRYRDDELWLYSPLPVGWLGREYTSDNDRELADLMSDLLRAASTQCARRMNYDFEHPEEVRERIYQQLLFGQPTAALEERSS
;
A
#
# COMPACT_ATOMS: atom_id res chain seq x y z
N MET A 1 -16.91 4.53 -15.95
CA MET A 1 -16.46 3.65 -14.86
C MET A 1 -14.94 3.69 -14.78
N VAL A 2 -14.41 3.84 -13.58
CA VAL A 2 -12.96 3.86 -13.38
C VAL A 2 -12.43 2.43 -13.42
N SER A 3 -11.35 2.19 -14.16
CA SER A 3 -10.76 0.86 -14.29
C SER A 3 -9.80 0.56 -13.13
N ASP A 4 -9.57 -0.73 -12.90
CA ASP A 4 -8.60 -1.19 -11.90
C ASP A 4 -7.20 -0.65 -12.22
N THR A 5 -6.82 -0.70 -13.49
CA THR A 5 -5.53 -0.21 -13.97
C THR A 5 -5.33 1.26 -13.66
N TYR A 6 -6.35 2.07 -13.91
CA TYR A 6 -6.29 3.51 -13.62
C TYR A 6 -6.10 3.76 -12.12
N THR A 7 -6.84 3.04 -11.29
CA THR A 7 -6.76 3.20 -9.84
C THR A 7 -5.37 2.85 -9.31
N ILE A 8 -4.80 1.75 -9.76
CA ILE A 8 -3.47 1.32 -9.32
C ILE A 8 -2.40 2.29 -9.82
N ARG A 9 -2.53 2.78 -11.07
CA ARG A 9 -1.62 3.78 -11.61
C ARG A 9 -1.66 5.07 -10.79
N PHE A 10 -2.85 5.49 -10.36
CA PHE A 10 -3.00 6.65 -9.48
C PHE A 10 -2.23 6.45 -8.18
N LEU A 11 -2.40 5.30 -7.53
CA LEU A 11 -1.70 4.99 -6.28
C LEU A 11 -0.18 4.96 -6.47
N LEU A 12 0.27 4.37 -7.57
CA LEU A 12 1.70 4.29 -7.89
C LEU A 12 2.29 5.70 -8.09
N GLN A 13 1.64 6.52 -8.89
CA GLN A 13 2.10 7.89 -9.14
C GLN A 13 2.10 8.73 -7.86
N ALA A 14 1.08 8.58 -7.02
CA ALA A 14 1.00 9.30 -5.76
C ALA A 14 2.07 8.84 -4.76
N THR A 15 2.46 7.57 -4.81
CA THR A 15 3.53 7.01 -3.98
C THR A 15 4.90 7.53 -4.42
N GLU A 16 5.12 7.61 -5.74
CA GLU A 16 6.40 8.01 -6.32
C GLU A 16 6.58 9.53 -6.43
N ALA A 17 5.53 10.31 -6.17
CA ALA A 17 5.59 11.76 -6.24
C ALA A 17 6.58 12.32 -5.20
N THR A 18 7.12 13.50 -5.51
CA THR A 18 8.04 14.21 -4.61
C THR A 18 7.46 15.60 -4.28
N PRO A 19 7.00 15.84 -3.04
CA PRO A 19 6.87 14.87 -1.95
C PRO A 19 5.79 13.83 -2.23
N ALA A 20 5.92 12.67 -1.60
CA ALA A 20 4.94 11.60 -1.77
C ALA A 20 3.57 12.02 -1.24
N ARG A 21 2.52 11.75 -2.02
CA ARG A 21 1.13 12.01 -1.62
C ARG A 21 0.50 10.83 -0.90
N VAL A 22 1.08 9.65 -1.05
CA VAL A 22 0.66 8.43 -0.37
C VAL A 22 1.86 7.89 0.39
N THR A 23 1.69 7.66 1.68
CA THR A 23 2.75 7.19 2.57
C THR A 23 2.39 5.80 3.11
N TRP A 24 3.23 4.84 2.82
CA TRP A 24 3.05 3.45 3.22
C TRP A 24 3.79 3.13 4.51
N ARG A 25 3.33 2.10 5.19
CA ARG A 25 4.00 1.50 6.34
C ARG A 25 3.85 -0.01 6.27
N GLU A 26 4.70 -0.73 6.98
CA GLU A 26 4.60 -2.18 7.02
C GLU A 26 3.34 -2.61 7.74
N GLY A 27 2.66 -3.61 7.18
CA GLY A 27 1.49 -4.20 7.80
C GLY A 27 1.87 -5.18 8.90
N VAL A 28 0.97 -5.37 9.87
CA VAL A 28 1.20 -6.27 11.01
C VAL A 28 1.39 -7.72 10.56
N SER A 29 0.66 -8.12 9.52
CA SER A 29 0.70 -9.49 8.99
C SER A 29 1.52 -9.61 7.72
N GLY A 30 2.39 -8.64 7.46
CA GLY A 30 3.13 -8.53 6.22
C GLY A 30 2.46 -7.56 5.26
N GLY A 31 3.08 -7.35 4.09
CA GLY A 31 2.60 -6.38 3.13
C GLY A 31 2.79 -4.93 3.59
N PHE A 32 2.15 -4.02 2.88
CA PHE A 32 2.24 -2.59 3.15
C PHE A 32 0.84 -1.98 3.19
N VAL A 33 0.63 -1.09 4.13
CA VAL A 33 -0.68 -0.47 4.36
C VAL A 33 -0.57 1.04 4.27
N THR A 34 -1.65 1.65 3.82
CA THR A 34 -1.80 3.10 3.83
C THR A 34 -3.28 3.46 3.97
N ARG A 35 -3.53 4.74 4.19
CA ARG A 35 -4.89 5.27 4.21
C ARG A 35 -4.94 6.53 3.38
N VAL A 36 -5.88 6.58 2.44
CA VAL A 36 -6.07 7.72 1.54
C VAL A 36 -7.56 8.09 1.56
N ASP A 37 -7.88 9.28 2.03
CA ASP A 37 -9.24 9.80 2.07
C ASP A 37 -10.24 8.82 2.71
N GLY A 38 -9.83 8.19 3.82
CA GLY A 38 -10.67 7.25 4.55
C GLY A 38 -10.69 5.84 3.96
N VAL A 39 -9.99 5.60 2.87
CA VAL A 39 -9.86 4.27 2.27
C VAL A 39 -8.62 3.60 2.83
N ASP A 40 -8.80 2.46 3.48
CA ASP A 40 -7.68 1.63 3.94
C ASP A 40 -7.21 0.75 2.79
N ILE A 41 -5.91 0.77 2.52
CA ILE A 41 -5.31 0.08 1.38
C ILE A 41 -4.20 -0.83 1.89
N LEU A 42 -4.25 -2.09 1.48
CA LEU A 42 -3.21 -3.08 1.76
C LEU A 42 -2.73 -3.66 0.44
N VAL A 43 -1.42 -3.70 0.23
CA VAL A 43 -0.82 -4.43 -0.88
C VAL A 43 0.11 -5.49 -0.30
N GLU A 44 -0.03 -6.73 -0.76
CA GLU A 44 0.74 -7.86 -0.22
C GLU A 44 0.96 -8.96 -1.24
N GLU A 45 1.95 -9.80 -0.96
CA GLU A 45 2.13 -11.04 -1.68
C GLU A 45 1.26 -12.12 -1.06
N ILE A 46 0.52 -12.84 -1.90
CA ILE A 46 -0.30 -13.97 -1.49
C ILE A 46 0.36 -15.24 -1.98
N HIS A 47 0.85 -16.03 -1.04
CA HIS A 47 1.56 -17.26 -1.34
C HIS A 47 0.58 -18.43 -1.44
N THR A 48 0.05 -18.62 -2.63
CA THR A 48 -0.81 -19.76 -2.95
C THR A 48 -0.09 -20.67 -3.92
N ARG A 49 -0.10 -21.96 -3.64
CA ARG A 49 0.53 -22.91 -4.55
C ARG A 49 -0.29 -23.05 -5.84
N PRO A 50 0.33 -23.10 -7.02
CA PRO A 50 1.79 -23.16 -7.26
C PRO A 50 2.46 -21.81 -7.45
N ALA A 51 1.76 -20.70 -7.30
CA ALA A 51 2.29 -19.39 -7.66
C ALA A 51 2.07 -18.36 -6.58
N VAL A 52 2.89 -17.30 -6.60
CA VAL A 52 2.70 -16.12 -5.78
C VAL A 52 1.87 -15.11 -6.58
N ARG A 53 0.82 -14.61 -5.97
CA ARG A 53 0.01 -13.53 -6.53
C ARG A 53 0.16 -12.29 -5.67
N LEU A 54 -0.09 -11.14 -6.26
CA LEU A 54 -0.21 -9.90 -5.51
C LEU A 54 -1.69 -9.65 -5.22
N GLY A 55 -1.96 -9.19 -4.02
CA GLY A 55 -3.30 -8.80 -3.61
C GLY A 55 -3.32 -7.33 -3.22
N LEU A 56 -4.35 -6.64 -3.62
CA LEU A 56 -4.62 -5.27 -3.24
C LEU A 56 -6.00 -5.22 -2.61
N ARG A 57 -6.06 -4.92 -1.32
CA ARG A 57 -7.34 -4.76 -0.62
C ARG A 57 -7.62 -3.28 -0.43
N LEU A 58 -8.85 -2.88 -0.79
CA LEU A 58 -9.34 -1.54 -0.54
C LEU A 58 -10.57 -1.67 0.36
N ARG A 59 -10.58 -0.92 1.45
CA ARG A 59 -11.68 -0.94 2.40
C ARG A 59 -12.12 0.49 2.70
N TYR A 60 -13.42 0.72 2.52
CA TYR A 60 -14.03 2.00 2.86
C TYR A 60 -15.35 1.75 3.57
N ARG A 61 -15.40 2.13 4.84
CA ARG A 61 -16.56 1.86 5.71
C ARG A 61 -16.84 0.36 5.76
N ASP A 62 -18.01 -0.07 5.30
CA ASP A 62 -18.41 -1.49 5.28
C ASP A 62 -18.09 -2.17 3.96
N ASP A 63 -17.59 -1.43 2.99
CA ASP A 63 -17.25 -1.97 1.68
C ASP A 63 -15.80 -2.46 1.65
N GLU A 64 -15.59 -3.62 1.05
CA GLU A 64 -14.26 -4.19 0.89
C GLU A 64 -14.12 -4.78 -0.51
N LEU A 65 -13.00 -4.46 -1.15
CA LEU A 65 -12.68 -4.95 -2.47
C LEU A 65 -11.28 -5.56 -2.47
N TRP A 66 -11.17 -6.74 -3.06
CA TRP A 66 -9.88 -7.38 -3.31
C TRP A 66 -9.61 -7.42 -4.81
N LEU A 67 -8.44 -6.96 -5.20
CA LEU A 67 -7.92 -7.11 -6.55
C LEU A 67 -6.71 -8.03 -6.49
N TYR A 68 -6.66 -8.99 -7.43
CA TYR A 68 -5.56 -9.95 -7.50
C TYR A 68 -4.82 -9.77 -8.82
N SER A 69 -3.50 -9.87 -8.77
CA SER A 69 -2.72 -9.79 -9.99
C SER A 69 -3.02 -11.00 -10.88
N PRO A 70 -3.21 -10.78 -12.18
CA PRO A 70 -3.34 -11.90 -13.11
C PRO A 70 -2.10 -12.78 -13.09
N LEU A 71 -2.29 -14.10 -13.19
CA LEU A 71 -1.19 -15.04 -13.28
C LEU A 71 -0.82 -15.24 -14.75
N PRO A 72 0.48 -15.33 -15.06
CA PRO A 72 0.89 -15.67 -16.40
C PRO A 72 0.45 -17.09 -16.77
N VAL A 73 0.14 -17.28 -18.03
CA VAL A 73 -0.31 -18.55 -18.60
C VAL A 73 0.66 -19.01 -19.68
N GLY A 74 0.37 -20.11 -20.32
CA GLY A 74 1.21 -20.66 -21.37
C GLY A 74 2.21 -21.66 -20.85
N TRP A 75 2.90 -22.31 -21.79
CA TRP A 75 3.81 -23.41 -21.49
C TRP A 75 4.97 -23.03 -20.59
N LEU A 76 5.49 -21.80 -20.75
CA LEU A 76 6.58 -21.28 -19.93
C LEU A 76 6.09 -20.40 -18.75
N GLY A 77 4.78 -20.24 -18.63
CA GLY A 77 4.22 -19.37 -17.59
C GLY A 77 4.60 -17.91 -17.72
N ARG A 78 4.82 -17.42 -18.94
CA ARG A 78 5.28 -16.05 -19.21
C ARG A 78 4.30 -15.22 -20.01
N GLU A 79 3.22 -15.82 -20.48
CA GLU A 79 2.23 -15.15 -21.30
C GLU A 79 1.05 -14.73 -20.44
N TYR A 80 0.41 -13.63 -20.80
CA TYR A 80 -0.82 -13.19 -20.16
C TYR A 80 -1.96 -13.34 -21.14
N THR A 81 -3.18 -13.50 -20.58
CA THR A 81 -4.39 -13.69 -21.37
C THR A 81 -4.67 -12.49 -22.25
N SER A 82 -4.26 -11.29 -21.80
CA SER A 82 -4.45 -10.06 -22.54
C SER A 82 -3.38 -9.05 -22.17
N ASP A 83 -3.22 -8.02 -23.00
CA ASP A 83 -2.30 -6.91 -22.69
C ASP A 83 -2.74 -6.17 -21.42
N ASN A 84 -4.04 -6.09 -21.18
CA ASN A 84 -4.58 -5.47 -19.98
C ASN A 84 -4.17 -6.26 -18.72
N ASP A 85 -4.18 -7.58 -18.78
CA ASP A 85 -3.74 -8.42 -17.66
C ASP A 85 -2.25 -8.22 -17.39
N ARG A 86 -1.44 -8.12 -18.43
CA ARG A 86 -0.01 -7.85 -18.29
C ARG A 86 0.21 -6.50 -17.62
N GLU A 87 -0.48 -5.46 -18.10
CA GLU A 87 -0.36 -4.13 -17.55
C GLU A 87 -0.77 -4.10 -16.08
N LEU A 88 -1.88 -4.76 -15.74
CA LEU A 88 -2.36 -4.84 -14.37
C LEU A 88 -1.35 -5.54 -13.46
N ALA A 89 -0.79 -6.66 -13.90
CA ALA A 89 0.23 -7.40 -13.16
C ALA A 89 1.48 -6.54 -12.93
N ASP A 90 1.94 -5.84 -13.96
CA ASP A 90 3.11 -4.98 -13.88
C ASP A 90 2.89 -3.81 -12.93
N LEU A 91 1.73 -3.17 -13.00
CA LEU A 91 1.38 -2.04 -12.12
C LEU A 91 1.30 -2.47 -10.65
N MET A 92 0.70 -3.62 -10.38
CA MET A 92 0.62 -4.14 -9.01
C MET A 92 2.02 -4.47 -8.46
N SER A 93 2.87 -5.06 -9.29
CA SER A 93 4.27 -5.34 -8.93
C SER A 93 5.03 -4.04 -8.65
N ASP A 94 4.86 -3.04 -9.50
CA ASP A 94 5.50 -1.74 -9.32
C ASP A 94 5.01 -1.03 -8.05
N LEU A 95 3.71 -1.14 -7.76
CA LEU A 95 3.14 -0.56 -6.54
C LEU A 95 3.73 -1.20 -5.28
N LEU A 96 3.81 -2.53 -5.26
CA LEU A 96 4.42 -3.24 -4.13
C LEU A 96 5.88 -2.80 -3.94
N ARG A 97 6.62 -2.71 -5.04
CA ARG A 97 8.02 -2.27 -5.01
C ARG A 97 8.15 -0.83 -4.53
N ALA A 98 7.30 0.06 -5.01
CA ALA A 98 7.32 1.47 -4.61
C ALA A 98 7.01 1.62 -3.12
N ALA A 99 6.01 0.91 -2.61
CA ALA A 99 5.66 0.92 -1.20
C ALA A 99 6.82 0.38 -0.34
N SER A 100 7.41 -0.74 -0.76
CA SER A 100 8.56 -1.34 -0.09
C SER A 100 9.77 -0.40 -0.06
N THR A 101 10.06 0.22 -1.18
CA THR A 101 11.18 1.17 -1.29
C THR A 101 10.98 2.38 -0.39
N GLN A 102 9.76 2.91 -0.37
CA GLN A 102 9.43 4.06 0.49
C GLN A 102 9.59 3.72 1.97
N CYS A 103 9.10 2.55 2.39
CA CYS A 103 9.25 2.10 3.77
C CYS A 103 10.72 1.88 4.14
N ALA A 104 11.50 1.27 3.26
CA ALA A 104 12.92 1.03 3.50
C ALA A 104 13.70 2.35 3.65
N ARG A 105 13.42 3.35 2.82
CA ARG A 105 14.06 4.65 2.91
C ARG A 105 13.76 5.34 4.24
N ARG A 106 12.51 5.27 4.69
CA ARG A 106 12.11 5.85 5.97
C ARG A 106 12.77 5.13 7.13
N MET A 107 12.83 3.81 7.10
CA MET A 107 13.50 3.02 8.14
C MET A 107 14.99 3.37 8.23
N ASN A 108 15.66 3.51 7.08
CA ASN A 108 17.06 3.90 7.04
C ASN A 108 17.28 5.32 7.60
N TYR A 109 16.41 6.25 7.22
CA TYR A 109 16.45 7.61 7.76
C TYR A 109 16.26 7.59 9.27
N ASP A 110 15.26 6.89 9.76
CA ASP A 110 14.94 6.80 11.17
C ASP A 110 16.10 6.18 11.97
N PHE A 111 16.75 5.16 11.40
CA PHE A 111 17.92 4.53 12.00
C PHE A 111 19.08 5.52 12.15
N GLU A 112 19.28 6.39 11.17
CA GLU A 112 20.32 7.42 11.18
C GLU A 112 19.94 8.63 12.02
N HIS A 113 18.66 8.81 12.36
CA HIS A 113 18.15 9.98 13.08
C HIS A 113 17.27 9.57 14.27
N PRO A 114 17.82 8.83 15.25
CA PRO A 114 17.02 8.32 16.39
C PRO A 114 16.39 9.43 17.23
N GLU A 115 17.02 10.60 17.32
CA GLU A 115 16.47 11.72 18.09
C GLU A 115 15.18 12.28 17.46
N GLU A 116 15.09 12.27 16.14
CA GLU A 116 13.88 12.70 15.46
C GLU A 116 12.74 11.69 15.67
N VAL A 117 13.04 10.40 15.67
CA VAL A 117 12.05 9.35 15.97
C VAL A 117 11.51 9.55 17.38
N ARG A 118 12.42 9.75 18.36
CA ARG A 118 12.06 9.98 19.74
C ARG A 118 11.15 11.20 19.87
N GLU A 119 11.52 12.30 19.22
CA GLU A 119 10.75 13.53 19.27
C GLU A 119 9.33 13.32 18.71
N ARG A 120 9.21 12.65 17.57
CA ARG A 120 7.89 12.36 16.99
C ARG A 120 7.01 11.54 17.93
N ILE A 121 7.59 10.51 18.55
CA ILE A 121 6.87 9.64 19.47
C ILE A 121 6.43 10.43 20.71
N TYR A 122 7.33 11.22 21.28
CA TYR A 122 7.03 12.00 22.47
C TYR A 122 5.99 13.08 22.19
N GLN A 123 6.10 13.75 21.04
CA GLN A 123 5.11 14.75 20.65
C GLN A 123 3.72 14.11 20.50
N GLN A 124 3.66 12.94 19.87
CA GLN A 124 2.39 12.24 19.71
C GLN A 124 1.83 11.80 21.06
N LEU A 125 2.68 11.30 21.93
CA LEU A 125 2.26 10.80 23.25
C LEU A 125 1.77 11.93 24.16
N LEU A 126 2.48 13.05 24.18
CA LEU A 126 2.22 14.15 25.11
C LEU A 126 1.22 15.17 24.59
N PHE A 127 1.26 15.44 23.29
CA PHE A 127 0.51 16.54 22.65
C PHE A 127 -0.27 16.10 21.43
N GLY A 128 -0.24 14.81 21.10
CA GLY A 128 -0.93 14.29 19.95
C GLY A 128 -2.40 14.61 19.96
N GLN A 129 -2.97 14.73 18.76
CA GLN A 129 -4.41 14.92 18.59
C GLN A 129 -5.02 13.55 18.33
N PRO A 130 -5.50 12.87 19.37
CA PRO A 130 -6.17 11.58 19.16
C PRO A 130 -7.56 11.85 18.59
N THR A 131 -7.60 12.16 17.30
CA THR A 131 -8.81 12.60 16.60
C THR A 131 -9.98 11.69 16.86
N ALA A 132 -9.74 10.39 16.77
CA ALA A 132 -10.78 9.41 17.03
C ALA A 132 -11.30 9.49 18.48
N ALA A 133 -10.38 9.63 19.45
CA ALA A 133 -10.75 9.72 20.87
C ALA A 133 -11.48 11.03 21.17
N LEU A 134 -11.09 12.14 20.54
CA LEU A 134 -11.77 13.42 20.69
C LEU A 134 -13.17 13.36 20.09
N GLU A 135 -13.30 12.74 18.92
CA GLU A 135 -14.61 12.56 18.27
C GLU A 135 -15.52 11.70 19.14
N GLU A 136 -15.01 10.64 19.71
CA GLU A 136 -15.78 9.78 20.62
C GLU A 136 -16.22 10.53 21.86
N ARG A 137 -15.39 11.39 22.40
CA ARG A 137 -15.72 12.21 23.57
C ARG A 137 -16.73 13.30 23.24
N SER A 138 -16.70 13.78 22.01
CA SER A 138 -17.60 14.85 21.57
C SER A 138 -18.97 14.34 21.22
N SER A 139 -19.08 13.07 20.98
CA SER A 139 -20.36 12.42 20.68
C SER A 139 -20.96 11.82 21.94
#